data_b44e61bbec0daeb77da4d3debb52f2d9
#
_entry.id   b44e61bbec0daeb77da4d3debb52f2d9
#
_cell.length_a   1.000
_cell.length_b   1.000
_cell.length_c   1.000
_cell.angle_alpha   90.00
_cell.angle_beta   90.00
_cell.angle_gamma   90.00
#
_symmetry.space_group_name_H-M   'P 1'
#
loop_
_entity.id
_entity.type
_entity.pdbx_description
1 polymer ?
#
loop_
_entity_poly.entity_id
_entity_poly.type
_entity_poly.pdbx_seq_one_letter_code
_entity_poly.pdbx_strand_id
1 'polypeptide(L)'
;MDRSRLIVFLSIVLGIWALASLYVCRRASLGLPQGWMRATFVWAFLLLTLAYPASRFLERLAHGPIASAGVDLALYAGSVWMAVFVYLLMAVLAWDLARALGLLPPLARLWPVSAWAAAWRAVFPWVGLGVLLVVAAGWVNAGNPCLHVLTLDLDAARPKGAPKEVRLALVTDIHLGHVLGKPSVERLHSLLKEFDPDVVVLGGDMVDEDLAPVIAQDLGAKLGSLPSREGVWAVTGNHEFIGGVDEACAYLAQHGVRLLRDQSTTLPCGLVLVGREDKSAGRFGPGKRRLTVAQLVAGLDPKAPKVLIDHQPPRAAEFQGQGIDLVLSGHTHNGQLWPFQWITGKIFEHSIGLRRIGRAWQYISPGFGTWGPPVRTNARPEVAGFVLRYK
;
A
#
# COMPACT_ATOMS: atom_id res chain seq x y z
N MET A 1 16.12 -12.30 9.35
CA MET A 1 16.15 -11.66 10.70
C MET A 1 16.41 -12.76 11.71
N ASP A 2 17.29 -12.56 12.67
CA ASP A 2 17.54 -13.52 13.75
C ASP A 2 16.23 -13.77 14.52
N ARG A 3 15.96 -15.04 14.87
CA ARG A 3 14.71 -15.51 15.52
C ARG A 3 14.41 -14.71 16.82
N SER A 4 15.46 -14.38 17.58
CA SER A 4 15.34 -13.57 18.79
C SER A 4 14.87 -12.16 18.51
N ARG A 5 15.38 -11.51 17.48
CA ARG A 5 14.97 -10.15 17.08
C ARG A 5 13.54 -10.12 16.57
N LEU A 6 13.10 -11.18 15.86
CA LEU A 6 11.71 -11.31 15.42
C LEU A 6 10.76 -11.43 16.60
N ILE A 7 11.09 -12.29 17.60
CA ILE A 7 10.29 -12.49 18.81
C ILE A 7 10.17 -11.15 19.59
N VAL A 8 11.29 -10.45 19.79
CA VAL A 8 11.28 -9.15 20.48
C VAL A 8 10.42 -8.12 19.73
N PHE A 9 10.58 -8.03 18.41
CA PHE A 9 9.78 -7.13 17.59
C PHE A 9 8.28 -7.43 17.69
N LEU A 10 7.89 -8.69 17.51
CA LEU A 10 6.50 -9.11 17.61
C LEU A 10 5.92 -8.88 19.02
N SER A 11 6.71 -9.15 20.07
CA SER A 11 6.27 -8.90 21.45
C SER A 11 6.00 -7.41 21.72
N ILE A 12 6.85 -6.52 21.19
CA ILE A 12 6.65 -5.07 21.31
C ILE A 12 5.39 -4.64 20.55
N VAL A 13 5.22 -5.07 19.30
CA VAL A 13 4.06 -4.71 18.47
C VAL A 13 2.76 -5.21 19.10
N LEU A 14 2.71 -6.48 19.52
CA LEU A 14 1.53 -7.06 20.17
C LEU A 14 1.27 -6.40 21.53
N GLY A 15 2.30 -6.05 22.28
CA GLY A 15 2.16 -5.33 23.55
C GLY A 15 1.56 -3.93 23.36
N ILE A 16 2.05 -3.17 22.39
CA ILE A 16 1.50 -1.85 22.02
C ILE A 16 0.04 -1.99 21.56
N TRP A 17 -0.24 -2.99 20.71
CA TRP A 17 -1.59 -3.27 20.22
C TRP A 17 -2.55 -3.60 21.36
N ALA A 18 -2.15 -4.46 22.30
CA ALA A 18 -2.94 -4.84 23.47
C ALA A 18 -3.22 -3.65 24.40
N LEU A 19 -2.20 -2.86 24.72
CA LEU A 19 -2.34 -1.67 25.58
C LEU A 19 -3.26 -0.61 24.93
N ALA A 20 -3.07 -0.33 23.64
CA ALA A 20 -3.92 0.60 22.90
C ALA A 20 -5.37 0.08 22.85
N SER A 21 -5.55 -1.23 22.62
CA SER A 21 -6.88 -1.86 22.57
C SER A 21 -7.59 -1.79 23.93
N LEU A 22 -6.91 -2.08 25.02
CA LEU A 22 -7.47 -1.94 26.38
C LEU A 22 -7.85 -0.49 26.68
N TYR A 23 -6.98 0.46 26.30
CA TYR A 23 -7.25 1.88 26.49
C TYR A 23 -8.49 2.32 25.74
N VAL A 24 -8.57 2.04 24.41
CA VAL A 24 -9.71 2.43 23.57
C VAL A 24 -10.98 1.74 24.05
N CYS A 25 -10.95 0.42 24.30
CA CYS A 25 -12.11 -0.33 24.78
C CYS A 25 -12.66 0.27 26.07
N ARG A 26 -11.79 0.51 27.06
CA ARG A 26 -12.18 1.12 28.34
C ARG A 26 -12.79 2.51 28.15
N ARG A 27 -12.13 3.38 27.36
CA ARG A 27 -12.58 4.77 27.18
C ARG A 27 -13.87 4.85 26.36
N ALA A 28 -13.96 4.09 25.27
CA ALA A 28 -15.16 4.01 24.43
C ALA A 28 -16.37 3.45 25.21
N SER A 29 -16.17 2.37 25.97
CA SER A 29 -17.24 1.75 26.76
C SER A 29 -17.83 2.68 27.83
N LEU A 30 -17.06 3.65 28.34
CA LEU A 30 -17.57 4.68 29.27
C LEU A 30 -18.54 5.67 28.59
N GLY A 31 -18.49 5.78 27.27
CA GLY A 31 -19.45 6.56 26.47
C GLY A 31 -20.83 5.86 26.27
N LEU A 32 -20.95 4.60 26.70
CA LEU A 32 -22.19 3.83 26.57
C LEU A 32 -22.91 3.69 27.89
N PRO A 33 -24.25 3.53 27.88
CA PRO A 33 -25.03 3.19 29.06
C PRO A 33 -24.52 1.90 29.72
N GLN A 34 -24.64 1.81 31.04
CA GLN A 34 -24.36 0.56 31.75
C GLN A 34 -25.36 -0.54 31.37
N GLY A 35 -24.97 -1.78 31.55
CA GLY A 35 -25.81 -2.94 31.25
C GLY A 35 -25.41 -3.62 29.93
N TRP A 36 -26.36 -4.24 29.27
CA TRP A 36 -26.14 -5.11 28.13
C TRP A 36 -25.45 -4.41 26.93
N MET A 37 -25.80 -3.16 26.64
CA MET A 37 -25.18 -2.41 25.54
C MET A 37 -23.67 -2.25 25.71
N ARG A 38 -23.21 -1.90 26.92
CA ARG A 38 -21.79 -1.81 27.20
C ARG A 38 -21.11 -3.18 27.14
N ALA A 39 -21.74 -4.21 27.69
CA ALA A 39 -21.21 -5.57 27.63
C ALA A 39 -21.08 -6.06 26.19
N THR A 40 -22.10 -5.90 25.37
CA THR A 40 -22.08 -6.27 23.94
C THR A 40 -20.98 -5.52 23.19
N PHE A 41 -20.84 -4.21 23.42
CA PHE A 41 -19.76 -3.43 22.81
C PHE A 41 -18.37 -3.98 23.20
N VAL A 42 -18.14 -4.28 24.47
CA VAL A 42 -16.83 -4.80 24.93
C VAL A 42 -16.53 -6.14 24.29
N TRP A 43 -17.49 -7.07 24.22
CA TRP A 43 -17.29 -8.37 23.60
C TRP A 43 -17.08 -8.25 22.08
N ALA A 44 -17.88 -7.44 21.39
CA ALA A 44 -17.70 -7.19 19.96
C ALA A 44 -16.33 -6.53 19.67
N PHE A 45 -15.93 -5.56 20.49
CA PHE A 45 -14.62 -4.91 20.39
C PHE A 45 -13.48 -5.92 20.53
N LEU A 46 -13.51 -6.77 21.55
CA LEU A 46 -12.49 -7.79 21.78
C LEU A 46 -12.45 -8.82 20.65
N LEU A 47 -13.62 -9.31 20.22
CA LEU A 47 -13.72 -10.27 19.11
C LEU A 47 -13.11 -9.70 17.84
N LEU A 48 -13.48 -8.49 17.44
CA LEU A 48 -12.97 -7.84 16.23
C LEU A 48 -11.47 -7.50 16.34
N THR A 49 -11.00 -7.10 17.53
CA THR A 49 -9.59 -6.82 17.78
C THR A 49 -8.72 -8.07 17.65
N LEU A 50 -9.25 -9.23 18.01
CA LEU A 50 -8.56 -10.51 17.89
C LEU A 50 -8.76 -11.17 16.52
N ALA A 51 -9.77 -10.76 15.75
CA ALA A 51 -10.13 -11.40 14.49
C ALA A 51 -8.95 -11.44 13.50
N TYR A 52 -8.27 -10.30 13.26
CA TYR A 52 -7.13 -10.26 12.34
C TYR A 52 -5.95 -11.12 12.79
N PRO A 53 -5.35 -10.93 13.97
CA PRO A 53 -4.22 -11.75 14.40
C PRO A 53 -4.56 -13.24 14.56
N ALA A 54 -5.78 -13.57 15.00
CA ALA A 54 -6.23 -14.94 15.08
C ALA A 54 -6.37 -15.60 13.71
N SER A 55 -6.94 -14.88 12.73
CA SER A 55 -7.07 -15.37 11.35
C SER A 55 -5.72 -15.62 10.70
N ARG A 56 -4.74 -14.73 10.87
CA ARG A 56 -3.36 -14.92 10.38
C ARG A 56 -2.66 -16.16 10.98
N PHE A 57 -3.07 -16.58 12.16
CA PHE A 57 -2.59 -17.82 12.75
C PHE A 57 -3.37 -19.03 12.25
N LEU A 58 -4.71 -18.92 12.17
CA LEU A 58 -5.61 -20.02 11.82
C LEU A 58 -5.56 -20.37 10.32
N GLU A 59 -5.20 -19.45 9.42
CA GLU A 59 -5.10 -19.73 7.97
C GLU A 59 -4.19 -20.91 7.66
N ARG A 60 -3.13 -21.12 8.48
CA ARG A 60 -2.22 -22.27 8.35
C ARG A 60 -2.80 -23.58 8.83
N LEU A 61 -3.87 -23.55 9.62
CA LEU A 61 -4.53 -24.68 10.22
C LEU A 61 -5.89 -25.00 9.58
N ALA A 62 -6.44 -24.04 8.81
CA ALA A 62 -7.74 -24.19 8.19
C ALA A 62 -7.64 -25.07 6.93
N HIS A 63 -8.28 -26.25 6.99
CA HIS A 63 -8.37 -27.15 5.87
C HIS A 63 -9.83 -27.30 5.41
N GLY A 64 -10.04 -27.27 4.10
CA GLY A 64 -11.36 -27.38 3.49
C GLY A 64 -12.10 -26.04 3.30
N PRO A 65 -13.08 -26.01 2.38
CA PRO A 65 -13.65 -24.75 1.87
C PRO A 65 -14.45 -23.95 2.90
N ILE A 66 -15.11 -24.62 3.86
CA ILE A 66 -15.90 -23.92 4.88
C ILE A 66 -14.99 -23.28 5.93
N ALA A 67 -13.93 -24.00 6.35
CA ALA A 67 -12.98 -23.46 7.33
C ALA A 67 -12.19 -22.27 6.75
N SER A 68 -11.74 -22.37 5.49
CA SER A 68 -11.05 -21.27 4.81
C SER A 68 -11.95 -20.05 4.63
N ALA A 69 -13.20 -20.21 4.20
CA ALA A 69 -14.15 -19.12 4.06
C ALA A 69 -14.44 -18.41 5.39
N GLY A 70 -14.51 -19.15 6.50
CA GLY A 70 -14.67 -18.57 7.84
C GLY A 70 -13.45 -17.75 8.27
N VAL A 71 -12.25 -18.23 7.99
CA VAL A 71 -11.00 -17.52 8.26
C VAL A 71 -10.91 -16.26 7.39
N ASP A 72 -11.22 -16.33 6.10
CA ASP A 72 -11.22 -15.19 5.17
C ASP A 72 -12.19 -14.10 5.62
N LEU A 73 -13.41 -14.48 6.05
CA LEU A 73 -14.39 -13.53 6.58
C LEU A 73 -13.89 -12.85 7.85
N ALA A 74 -13.30 -13.61 8.77
CA ALA A 74 -12.77 -13.07 10.02
C ALA A 74 -11.56 -12.16 9.76
N LEU A 75 -10.68 -12.52 8.82
CA LEU A 75 -9.55 -11.72 8.37
C LEU A 75 -10.02 -10.41 7.74
N TYR A 76 -11.00 -10.47 6.85
CA TYR A 76 -11.57 -9.28 6.23
C TYR A 76 -12.24 -8.35 7.27
N ALA A 77 -13.07 -8.91 8.15
CA ALA A 77 -13.72 -8.14 9.23
C ALA A 77 -12.69 -7.50 10.18
N GLY A 78 -11.65 -8.25 10.55
CA GLY A 78 -10.54 -7.77 11.36
C GLY A 78 -9.72 -6.68 10.65
N SER A 79 -9.53 -6.78 9.34
CA SER A 79 -8.86 -5.76 8.52
C SER A 79 -9.66 -4.45 8.50
N VAL A 80 -10.97 -4.50 8.25
CA VAL A 80 -11.84 -3.32 8.33
C VAL A 80 -11.84 -2.72 9.74
N TRP A 81 -11.88 -3.60 10.75
CA TRP A 81 -11.80 -3.18 12.16
C TRP A 81 -10.53 -2.40 12.49
N MET A 82 -9.39 -2.73 11.91
CA MET A 82 -8.15 -1.95 12.11
C MET A 82 -8.33 -0.48 11.73
N ALA A 83 -9.03 -0.18 10.65
CA ALA A 83 -9.33 1.20 10.28
C ALA A 83 -10.27 1.88 11.28
N VAL A 84 -11.34 1.17 11.71
CA VAL A 84 -12.25 1.66 12.77
C VAL A 84 -11.47 1.92 14.06
N PHE A 85 -10.60 0.99 14.44
CA PHE A 85 -9.78 1.11 15.65
C PHE A 85 -8.86 2.34 15.62
N VAL A 86 -8.18 2.59 14.49
CA VAL A 86 -7.31 3.76 14.32
C VAL A 86 -8.09 5.07 14.55
N TYR A 87 -9.26 5.21 13.94
CA TYR A 87 -10.07 6.42 14.11
C TYR A 87 -10.70 6.53 15.49
N LEU A 88 -11.11 5.41 16.10
CA LEU A 88 -11.55 5.40 17.50
C LEU A 88 -10.42 5.81 18.45
N LEU A 89 -9.21 5.30 18.23
CA LEU A 89 -8.03 5.67 19.02
C LEU A 89 -7.77 7.17 18.92
N MET A 90 -7.77 7.72 17.71
CA MET A 90 -7.58 9.15 17.48
C MET A 90 -8.66 9.99 18.17
N ALA A 91 -9.93 9.60 18.06
CA ALA A 91 -11.03 10.31 18.67
C ALA A 91 -10.96 10.28 20.21
N VAL A 92 -10.66 9.12 20.79
CA VAL A 92 -10.50 8.97 22.23
C VAL A 92 -9.31 9.76 22.76
N LEU A 93 -8.17 9.73 22.04
CA LEU A 93 -6.99 10.53 22.39
C LEU A 93 -7.29 12.04 22.31
N ALA A 94 -7.96 12.48 21.23
CA ALA A 94 -8.35 13.88 21.09
C ALA A 94 -9.29 14.33 22.22
N TRP A 95 -10.25 13.48 22.61
CA TRP A 95 -11.13 13.74 23.75
C TRP A 95 -10.36 13.85 25.06
N ASP A 96 -9.44 12.91 25.33
CA ASP A 96 -8.66 12.93 26.57
C ASP A 96 -7.66 14.09 26.62
N LEU A 97 -7.09 14.47 25.48
CA LEU A 97 -6.25 15.67 25.36
C LEU A 97 -7.07 16.94 25.67
N ALA A 98 -8.25 17.09 25.04
CA ALA A 98 -9.13 18.23 25.31
C ALA A 98 -9.51 18.31 26.80
N ARG A 99 -9.79 17.16 27.42
CA ARG A 99 -10.04 17.07 28.86
C ARG A 99 -8.82 17.48 29.68
N ALA A 100 -7.64 17.02 29.34
CA ALA A 100 -6.41 17.35 30.05
C ALA A 100 -6.10 18.85 29.95
N LEU A 101 -6.28 19.47 28.78
CA LEU A 101 -6.15 20.92 28.59
C LEU A 101 -7.21 21.69 29.35
N GLY A 102 -8.44 21.17 29.50
CA GLY A 102 -9.50 21.73 30.30
C GLY A 102 -9.21 21.72 31.84
N LEU A 103 -8.22 20.93 32.26
CA LEU A 103 -7.73 20.95 33.64
C LEU A 103 -6.74 22.11 33.91
N LEU A 104 -6.22 22.75 32.89
CA LEU A 104 -5.29 23.87 33.03
C LEU A 104 -6.05 25.15 33.40
N PRO A 105 -5.62 25.88 34.45
CA PRO A 105 -6.15 27.22 34.74
C PRO A 105 -5.74 28.16 33.58
N PRO A 106 -6.63 29.02 33.06
CA PRO A 106 -8.01 29.30 33.46
C PRO A 106 -9.10 28.42 32.81
N LEU A 107 -8.77 27.45 31.92
CA LEU A 107 -9.74 26.68 31.13
C LEU A 107 -10.64 25.79 32.01
N ALA A 108 -10.14 25.32 33.16
CA ALA A 108 -10.92 24.53 34.10
C ALA A 108 -12.16 25.27 34.65
N ARG A 109 -12.14 26.61 34.66
CA ARG A 109 -13.27 27.46 35.10
C ARG A 109 -14.40 27.49 34.07
N LEU A 110 -14.05 27.27 32.77
CA LEU A 110 -15.02 27.30 31.68
C LEU A 110 -15.76 25.96 31.55
N TRP A 111 -15.10 24.85 31.94
CA TRP A 111 -15.71 23.51 31.82
C TRP A 111 -15.24 22.61 32.99
N PRO A 112 -16.06 22.43 34.02
CA PRO A 112 -15.69 21.61 35.20
C PRO A 112 -15.49 20.14 34.81
N VAL A 113 -14.45 19.52 35.37
CA VAL A 113 -14.04 18.13 35.06
C VAL A 113 -15.18 17.12 35.27
N SER A 114 -16.05 17.38 36.26
CA SER A 114 -17.21 16.52 36.55
C SER A 114 -18.21 16.42 35.36
N ALA A 115 -18.28 17.43 34.49
CA ALA A 115 -19.15 17.44 33.35
C ALA A 115 -18.63 16.57 32.17
N TRP A 116 -17.33 16.29 32.14
CA TRP A 116 -16.71 15.56 31.00
C TRP A 116 -17.25 14.14 30.81
N ALA A 117 -17.56 13.44 31.90
CA ALA A 117 -18.11 12.08 31.81
C ALA A 117 -19.55 12.07 31.22
N ALA A 118 -20.35 13.05 31.60
CA ALA A 118 -21.69 13.22 31.01
C ALA A 118 -21.62 13.64 29.55
N ALA A 119 -20.76 14.62 29.24
CA ALA A 119 -20.52 15.07 27.87
C ALA A 119 -20.01 13.94 26.99
N TRP A 120 -19.10 13.08 27.46
CA TRP A 120 -18.61 11.94 26.71
C TRP A 120 -19.76 10.97 26.34
N ARG A 121 -20.65 10.65 27.27
CA ARG A 121 -21.81 9.81 26.97
C ARG A 121 -22.74 10.41 25.94
N ALA A 122 -22.87 11.73 25.91
CA ALA A 122 -23.69 12.40 24.90
C ALA A 122 -23.02 12.44 23.52
N VAL A 123 -21.70 12.59 23.47
CA VAL A 123 -20.92 12.77 22.23
C VAL A 123 -20.48 11.45 21.61
N PHE A 124 -20.19 10.41 22.41
CA PHE A 124 -19.60 9.16 21.93
C PHE A 124 -20.43 8.44 20.84
N PRO A 125 -21.77 8.38 20.88
CA PRO A 125 -22.57 7.80 19.80
C PRO A 125 -22.32 8.49 18.45
N TRP A 126 -22.18 9.82 18.47
CA TRP A 126 -21.89 10.61 17.27
C TRP A 126 -20.46 10.44 16.77
N VAL A 127 -19.51 10.29 17.71
CA VAL A 127 -18.13 9.92 17.37
C VAL A 127 -18.10 8.54 16.70
N GLY A 128 -18.81 7.56 17.25
CA GLY A 128 -18.92 6.23 16.67
C GLY A 128 -19.54 6.27 15.27
N LEU A 129 -20.63 7.00 15.09
CA LEU A 129 -21.24 7.19 13.79
C LEU A 129 -20.28 7.88 12.81
N GLY A 130 -19.59 8.93 13.22
CA GLY A 130 -18.61 9.64 12.41
C GLY A 130 -17.45 8.72 11.95
N VAL A 131 -16.92 7.90 12.86
CA VAL A 131 -15.89 6.90 12.55
C VAL A 131 -16.40 5.90 11.50
N LEU A 132 -17.61 5.37 11.69
CA LEU A 132 -18.20 4.42 10.73
C LEU A 132 -18.41 5.05 9.36
N LEU A 133 -18.87 6.30 9.29
CA LEU A 133 -19.05 7.02 8.03
C LEU A 133 -17.71 7.29 7.32
N VAL A 134 -16.67 7.68 8.06
CA VAL A 134 -15.31 7.89 7.50
C VAL A 134 -14.76 6.58 6.95
N VAL A 135 -14.88 5.48 7.71
CA VAL A 135 -14.41 4.16 7.26
C VAL A 135 -15.22 3.67 6.07
N ALA A 136 -16.54 3.83 6.06
CA ALA A 136 -17.38 3.46 4.93
C ALA A 136 -17.04 4.27 3.66
N ALA A 137 -16.87 5.58 3.78
CA ALA A 137 -16.41 6.42 2.68
C ALA A 137 -15.02 5.99 2.17
N GLY A 138 -14.09 5.70 3.08
CA GLY A 138 -12.77 5.20 2.74
C GLY A 138 -12.79 3.81 2.10
N TRP A 139 -13.71 2.94 2.50
CA TRP A 139 -13.94 1.64 1.87
C TRP A 139 -14.46 1.79 0.43
N VAL A 140 -15.43 2.67 0.21
CA VAL A 140 -15.93 3.01 -1.13
C VAL A 140 -14.81 3.60 -1.99
N ASN A 141 -14.00 4.52 -1.44
CA ASN A 141 -12.86 5.10 -2.15
C ASN A 141 -11.83 4.03 -2.54
N ALA A 142 -11.47 3.13 -1.63
CA ALA A 142 -10.53 2.02 -1.90
C ALA A 142 -11.04 1.09 -3.02
N GLY A 143 -12.35 0.91 -3.12
CA GLY A 143 -13.00 0.11 -4.17
C GLY A 143 -13.11 0.80 -5.54
N ASN A 144 -12.75 2.09 -5.67
CA ASN A 144 -12.92 2.90 -6.88
C ASN A 144 -11.60 3.48 -7.39
N PRO A 145 -10.66 2.65 -7.89
CA PRO A 145 -9.46 3.14 -8.53
C PRO A 145 -9.80 3.97 -9.77
N CYS A 146 -8.93 4.94 -10.10
CA CYS A 146 -9.09 5.77 -11.29
C CYS A 146 -7.88 5.62 -12.23
N LEU A 147 -8.10 5.97 -13.47
CA LEU A 147 -7.03 6.19 -14.44
C LEU A 147 -6.56 7.65 -14.32
N HIS A 148 -5.27 7.83 -14.00
CA HIS A 148 -4.62 9.13 -13.92
C HIS A 148 -3.60 9.27 -15.05
N VAL A 149 -3.89 10.07 -16.06
CA VAL A 149 -3.04 10.20 -17.26
C VAL A 149 -2.20 11.47 -17.19
N LEU A 150 -0.89 11.30 -17.42
CA LEU A 150 0.11 12.35 -17.46
C LEU A 150 0.84 12.34 -18.81
N THR A 151 1.02 13.50 -19.45
CA THR A 151 1.88 13.62 -20.62
C THR A 151 3.22 14.21 -20.20
N LEU A 152 4.31 13.49 -20.53
CA LEU A 152 5.67 13.88 -20.14
C LEU A 152 6.57 13.97 -21.38
N ASP A 153 7.22 15.11 -21.54
CA ASP A 153 8.28 15.29 -22.51
C ASP A 153 9.60 14.80 -21.89
N LEU A 154 10.21 13.78 -22.48
CA LEU A 154 11.50 13.25 -22.06
C LEU A 154 12.63 14.09 -22.66
N ASP A 155 13.70 14.27 -21.90
CA ASP A 155 14.90 14.96 -22.39
C ASP A 155 15.78 14.06 -23.28
N ALA A 156 15.30 12.89 -23.68
CA ALA A 156 15.96 11.93 -24.55
C ALA A 156 15.53 12.11 -26.02
N ALA A 157 16.49 11.96 -26.92
CA ALA A 157 16.21 11.93 -28.36
C ALA A 157 15.41 10.66 -28.73
N ARG A 158 14.51 10.79 -29.71
CA ARG A 158 13.74 9.67 -30.20
C ARG A 158 14.66 8.60 -30.82
N PRO A 159 14.64 7.33 -30.33
CA PRO A 159 15.38 6.26 -30.95
C PRO A 159 14.94 6.04 -32.41
N LYS A 160 15.89 5.59 -33.28
CA LYS A 160 15.58 5.34 -34.70
C LYS A 160 14.50 4.26 -34.82
N GLY A 161 13.43 4.57 -35.52
CA GLY A 161 12.30 3.65 -35.69
C GLY A 161 11.28 3.63 -34.56
N ALA A 162 11.54 4.29 -33.43
CA ALA A 162 10.60 4.37 -32.34
C ALA A 162 9.36 5.21 -32.71
N PRO A 163 8.18 4.94 -32.09
CA PRO A 163 6.98 5.77 -32.25
C PRO A 163 7.22 7.19 -31.71
N LYS A 164 6.35 8.14 -32.09
CA LYS A 164 6.46 9.52 -31.57
C LYS A 164 6.14 9.61 -30.09
N GLU A 165 5.23 8.78 -29.63
CA GLU A 165 4.75 8.68 -28.26
C GLU A 165 4.72 7.23 -27.82
N VAL A 166 4.96 6.97 -26.54
CA VAL A 166 4.81 5.67 -25.90
C VAL A 166 3.85 5.79 -24.73
N ARG A 167 2.88 4.92 -24.68
CA ARG A 167 1.89 4.84 -23.61
C ARG A 167 2.33 3.80 -22.57
N LEU A 168 2.85 4.25 -21.45
CA LEU A 168 3.31 3.41 -20.35
C LEU A 168 2.29 3.48 -19.21
N ALA A 169 1.80 2.34 -18.72
CA ALA A 169 0.98 2.26 -17.53
C ALA A 169 1.81 1.76 -16.35
N LEU A 170 1.79 2.48 -15.23
CA LEU A 170 2.29 2.03 -13.95
C LEU A 170 1.13 1.56 -13.07
N VAL A 171 1.26 0.35 -12.56
CA VAL A 171 0.40 -0.21 -11.52
C VAL A 171 1.29 -0.70 -10.40
N THR A 172 1.09 -0.25 -9.20
CA THR A 172 1.90 -0.64 -8.05
C THR A 172 1.02 -0.90 -6.83
N ASP A 173 1.54 -1.66 -5.87
CA ASP A 173 0.84 -1.92 -4.61
C ASP A 173 -0.55 -2.52 -4.83
N ILE A 174 -0.64 -3.60 -5.61
CA ILE A 174 -1.91 -4.28 -5.89
C ILE A 174 -2.37 -5.06 -4.67
N HIS A 175 -1.42 -5.67 -3.94
CA HIS A 175 -1.65 -6.47 -2.72
C HIS A 175 -2.70 -7.56 -2.91
N LEU A 176 -2.54 -8.39 -3.96
CA LEU A 176 -3.41 -9.54 -4.16
C LEU A 176 -3.24 -10.57 -3.06
N GLY A 177 -4.34 -11.05 -2.53
CA GLY A 177 -4.35 -11.98 -1.41
C GLY A 177 -5.77 -12.28 -0.93
N HIS A 178 -5.93 -12.49 0.38
CA HIS A 178 -7.22 -12.77 0.99
C HIS A 178 -8.22 -11.60 0.91
N VAL A 179 -7.74 -10.35 0.95
CA VAL A 179 -8.59 -9.15 0.96
C VAL A 179 -8.89 -8.65 -0.45
N LEU A 180 -7.87 -8.63 -1.30
CA LEU A 180 -7.97 -8.17 -2.69
C LEU A 180 -7.75 -9.34 -3.64
N GLY A 181 -8.72 -9.62 -4.49
CA GLY A 181 -8.71 -10.76 -5.38
C GLY A 181 -9.22 -10.44 -6.77
N LYS A 182 -9.91 -11.41 -7.37
CA LYS A 182 -10.41 -11.35 -8.75
C LYS A 182 -11.14 -10.05 -9.12
N PRO A 183 -12.04 -9.47 -8.30
CA PRO A 183 -12.72 -8.21 -8.67
C PRO A 183 -11.75 -7.03 -8.84
N SER A 184 -10.65 -6.98 -8.06
CA SER A 184 -9.63 -5.94 -8.18
C SER A 184 -8.89 -6.04 -9.50
N VAL A 185 -8.50 -7.26 -9.91
CA VAL A 185 -7.81 -7.48 -11.19
C VAL A 185 -8.73 -7.19 -12.38
N GLU A 186 -10.02 -7.50 -12.28
CA GLU A 186 -11.01 -7.17 -13.32
C GLU A 186 -11.17 -5.66 -13.52
N ARG A 187 -11.16 -4.88 -12.43
CA ARG A 187 -11.12 -3.40 -12.51
C ARG A 187 -9.83 -2.90 -13.14
N LEU A 188 -8.69 -3.49 -12.75
CA LEU A 188 -7.40 -3.17 -13.36
C LEU A 188 -7.41 -3.39 -14.86
N HIS A 189 -7.91 -4.53 -15.33
CA HIS A 189 -8.10 -4.82 -16.74
C HIS A 189 -8.94 -3.76 -17.46
N SER A 190 -10.04 -3.34 -16.85
CA SER A 190 -10.94 -2.33 -17.43
C SER A 190 -10.25 -0.98 -17.61
N LEU A 191 -9.52 -0.51 -16.59
CA LEU A 191 -8.77 0.75 -16.65
C LEU A 191 -7.62 0.69 -17.65
N LEU A 192 -6.89 -0.44 -17.74
CA LEU A 192 -5.83 -0.61 -18.72
C LEU A 192 -6.38 -0.72 -20.13
N LYS A 193 -7.54 -1.37 -20.34
CA LYS A 193 -8.21 -1.40 -21.64
C LYS A 193 -8.64 0.00 -22.10
N GLU A 194 -9.10 0.84 -21.18
CA GLU A 194 -9.43 2.24 -21.47
C GLU A 194 -8.18 3.06 -21.84
N PHE A 195 -7.08 2.86 -21.13
CA PHE A 195 -5.82 3.56 -21.42
C PHE A 195 -5.13 3.04 -22.68
N ASP A 196 -5.27 1.76 -23.04
CA ASP A 196 -4.63 1.10 -24.18
C ASP A 196 -3.10 1.29 -24.19
N PRO A 197 -2.36 0.74 -23.21
CA PRO A 197 -0.93 0.97 -23.07
C PRO A 197 -0.08 0.16 -24.07
N ASP A 198 1.06 0.73 -24.47
CA ASP A 198 2.10 -0.02 -25.15
C ASP A 198 2.83 -0.94 -24.15
N VAL A 199 3.08 -0.44 -22.94
CA VAL A 199 3.84 -1.12 -21.89
C VAL A 199 3.09 -1.05 -20.56
N VAL A 200 2.95 -2.18 -19.87
CA VAL A 200 2.50 -2.23 -18.48
C VAL A 200 3.68 -2.52 -17.56
N VAL A 201 3.85 -1.70 -16.54
CA VAL A 201 4.85 -1.85 -15.49
C VAL A 201 4.14 -2.09 -14.15
N LEU A 202 4.38 -3.24 -13.55
CA LEU A 202 3.98 -3.57 -12.18
C LEU A 202 5.11 -3.14 -11.24
N GLY A 203 4.85 -2.11 -10.46
CA GLY A 203 5.86 -1.40 -9.65
C GLY A 203 6.16 -2.04 -8.29
N GLY A 204 5.92 -3.34 -8.09
CA GLY A 204 6.12 -4.07 -6.83
C GLY A 204 4.86 -4.16 -5.98
N ASP A 205 4.94 -4.98 -4.92
CA ASP A 205 3.84 -5.33 -4.02
C ASP A 205 2.59 -5.80 -4.78
N MET A 206 2.79 -6.75 -5.70
CA MET A 206 1.73 -7.39 -6.46
C MET A 206 0.96 -8.38 -5.60
N VAL A 207 1.67 -9.11 -4.72
CA VAL A 207 1.15 -10.11 -3.79
C VAL A 207 1.27 -9.59 -2.36
N ASP A 208 0.22 -9.80 -1.55
CA ASP A 208 0.19 -9.40 -0.15
C ASP A 208 0.67 -10.56 0.74
N GLU A 209 1.98 -10.75 0.86
CA GLU A 209 2.68 -11.76 1.69
C GLU A 209 2.34 -13.22 1.34
N ASP A 210 1.06 -13.64 1.36
CA ASP A 210 0.65 -15.03 1.11
C ASP A 210 0.29 -15.26 -0.37
N LEU A 211 1.01 -16.16 -1.01
CA LEU A 211 0.79 -16.54 -2.40
C LEU A 211 -0.37 -17.53 -2.60
N ALA A 212 -0.77 -18.26 -1.55
CA ALA A 212 -1.78 -19.31 -1.67
C ALA A 212 -3.14 -18.80 -2.20
N PRO A 213 -3.74 -17.71 -1.71
CA PRO A 213 -5.00 -17.19 -2.27
C PRO A 213 -4.85 -16.65 -3.69
N VAL A 214 -3.66 -16.22 -4.09
CA VAL A 214 -3.37 -15.75 -5.45
C VAL A 214 -3.36 -16.93 -6.43
N ILE A 215 -2.77 -18.05 -6.03
CA ILE A 215 -2.77 -19.30 -6.79
C ILE A 215 -4.19 -19.87 -6.87
N ALA A 216 -4.90 -19.96 -5.74
CA ALA A 216 -6.24 -20.53 -5.67
C ALA A 216 -7.27 -19.80 -6.57
N GLN A 217 -7.06 -18.51 -6.83
CA GLN A 217 -7.91 -17.68 -7.69
C GLN A 217 -7.35 -17.53 -9.12
N ASP A 218 -6.22 -18.14 -9.44
CA ASP A 218 -5.51 -18.01 -10.72
C ASP A 218 -5.26 -16.53 -11.12
N LEU A 219 -4.82 -15.72 -10.15
CA LEU A 219 -4.63 -14.29 -10.36
C LEU A 219 -3.36 -13.99 -11.17
N GLY A 220 -2.37 -14.91 -11.18
CA GLY A 220 -1.17 -14.79 -11.99
C GLY A 220 -1.50 -14.75 -13.48
N ALA A 221 -2.35 -15.66 -13.98
CA ALA A 221 -2.79 -15.69 -15.36
C ALA A 221 -3.51 -14.39 -15.77
N LYS A 222 -4.29 -13.82 -14.85
CA LYS A 222 -4.95 -12.53 -15.07
C LYS A 222 -3.97 -11.37 -15.12
N LEU A 223 -2.91 -11.35 -14.29
CA LEU A 223 -1.86 -10.32 -14.34
C LEU A 223 -1.04 -10.45 -15.64
N GLY A 224 -0.67 -11.66 -16.04
CA GLY A 224 0.09 -11.88 -17.28
C GLY A 224 -0.69 -11.53 -18.56
N SER A 225 -2.03 -11.56 -18.49
CA SER A 225 -2.93 -11.20 -19.61
C SER A 225 -3.38 -9.73 -19.59
N LEU A 226 -2.78 -8.87 -18.78
CA LEU A 226 -3.10 -7.43 -18.78
C LEU A 226 -2.87 -6.83 -20.17
N PRO A 227 -3.78 -5.95 -20.66
CA PRO A 227 -3.67 -5.34 -21.99
C PRO A 227 -2.36 -4.57 -22.15
N SER A 228 -1.48 -5.03 -23.06
CA SER A 228 -0.19 -4.40 -23.31
C SER A 228 0.39 -4.91 -24.63
N ARG A 229 0.91 -4.02 -25.49
CA ARG A 229 1.51 -4.40 -26.78
C ARG A 229 2.90 -5.01 -26.62
N GLU A 230 3.69 -4.51 -25.66
CA GLU A 230 5.07 -4.95 -25.43
C GLU A 230 5.24 -5.79 -24.17
N GLY A 231 4.11 -6.20 -23.58
CA GLY A 231 4.06 -7.12 -22.45
C GLY A 231 4.01 -6.44 -21.08
N VAL A 232 3.90 -7.27 -20.05
CA VAL A 232 3.79 -6.89 -18.66
C VAL A 232 5.15 -7.10 -18.00
N TRP A 233 5.71 -6.04 -17.48
CA TRP A 233 7.01 -6.00 -16.79
C TRP A 233 6.81 -5.70 -15.31
N ALA A 234 7.65 -6.27 -14.46
CA ALA A 234 7.51 -6.08 -13.02
C ALA A 234 8.86 -5.93 -12.31
N VAL A 235 8.84 -5.23 -11.20
CA VAL A 235 9.88 -5.28 -10.17
C VAL A 235 9.29 -5.86 -8.89
N THR A 236 10.13 -6.29 -7.96
CA THR A 236 9.70 -6.73 -6.63
C THR A 236 9.42 -5.55 -5.72
N GLY A 237 8.48 -5.73 -4.80
CA GLY A 237 8.30 -4.86 -3.64
C GLY A 237 8.67 -5.57 -2.33
N ASN A 238 8.43 -4.92 -1.21
CA ASN A 238 8.78 -5.50 0.09
C ASN A 238 7.86 -6.66 0.51
N HIS A 239 6.62 -6.70 0.03
CA HIS A 239 5.69 -7.77 0.37
C HIS A 239 6.06 -9.10 -0.29
N GLU A 240 6.57 -9.11 -1.52
CA GLU A 240 7.13 -10.32 -2.11
C GLU A 240 8.28 -10.87 -1.26
N PHE A 241 9.14 -9.99 -0.66
CA PHE A 241 10.22 -10.44 0.23
C PHE A 241 9.73 -10.99 1.56
N ILE A 242 8.65 -10.45 2.11
CA ILE A 242 8.05 -10.91 3.37
C ILE A 242 7.41 -12.30 3.16
N GLY A 243 6.71 -12.49 2.03
CA GLY A 243 5.96 -13.70 1.71
C GLY A 243 6.78 -14.83 1.09
N GLY A 244 7.94 -14.54 0.52
CA GLY A 244 8.75 -15.52 -0.23
C GLY A 244 8.96 -15.09 -1.68
N VAL A 245 10.00 -14.25 -1.88
CA VAL A 245 10.22 -13.58 -3.17
C VAL A 245 10.47 -14.53 -4.34
N ASP A 246 11.17 -15.62 -4.11
CA ASP A 246 11.54 -16.53 -5.21
C ASP A 246 10.31 -17.33 -5.70
N GLU A 247 9.42 -17.76 -4.78
CA GLU A 247 8.17 -18.44 -5.13
C GLU A 247 7.18 -17.49 -5.82
N ALA A 248 7.02 -16.26 -5.30
CA ALA A 248 6.17 -15.25 -5.92
C ALA A 248 6.65 -14.88 -7.33
N CYS A 249 7.96 -14.65 -7.49
CA CYS A 249 8.54 -14.33 -8.79
C CYS A 249 8.42 -15.50 -9.79
N ALA A 250 8.66 -16.74 -9.34
CA ALA A 250 8.52 -17.93 -10.18
C ALA A 250 7.08 -18.11 -10.67
N TYR A 251 6.10 -17.95 -9.76
CA TYR A 251 4.69 -18.02 -10.10
C TYR A 251 4.28 -16.95 -11.12
N LEU A 252 4.66 -15.70 -10.91
CA LEU A 252 4.34 -14.61 -11.81
C LEU A 252 5.00 -14.79 -13.20
N ALA A 253 6.27 -15.25 -13.22
CA ALA A 253 6.98 -15.52 -14.46
C ALA A 253 6.34 -16.67 -15.29
N GLN A 254 5.87 -17.74 -14.64
CA GLN A 254 5.13 -18.84 -15.28
C GLN A 254 3.86 -18.35 -15.97
N HIS A 255 3.28 -17.24 -15.52
CA HIS A 255 2.09 -16.63 -16.07
C HIS A 255 2.38 -15.45 -17.04
N GLY A 256 3.63 -15.28 -17.47
CA GLY A 256 4.01 -14.33 -18.51
C GLY A 256 4.37 -12.92 -18.02
N VAL A 257 4.44 -12.68 -16.69
CA VAL A 257 4.97 -11.43 -16.15
C VAL A 257 6.50 -11.46 -16.19
N ARG A 258 7.12 -10.44 -16.81
CA ARG A 258 8.57 -10.36 -17.00
C ARG A 258 9.21 -9.60 -15.85
N LEU A 259 9.92 -10.30 -14.96
CA LEU A 259 10.54 -9.73 -13.77
C LEU A 259 11.90 -9.08 -14.09
N LEU A 260 12.10 -7.85 -13.62
CA LEU A 260 13.38 -7.13 -13.67
C LEU A 260 13.91 -7.02 -12.23
N ARG A 261 14.81 -7.93 -11.88
CA ARG A 261 15.46 -7.98 -10.55
C ARG A 261 16.90 -7.55 -10.69
N ASP A 262 17.19 -6.26 -10.46
CA ASP A 262 18.48 -5.62 -10.75
C ASP A 262 18.93 -5.85 -12.22
N GLN A 263 18.00 -5.62 -13.14
CA GLN A 263 18.19 -5.86 -14.58
C GLN A 263 17.64 -4.69 -15.40
N SER A 264 18.17 -4.55 -16.60
CA SER A 264 17.68 -3.61 -17.60
C SER A 264 17.35 -4.32 -18.92
N THR A 265 16.38 -3.79 -19.66
CA THR A 265 15.98 -4.29 -20.96
C THR A 265 15.58 -3.13 -21.87
N THR A 266 15.88 -3.26 -23.16
CA THR A 266 15.43 -2.31 -24.18
C THR A 266 14.19 -2.87 -24.88
N LEU A 267 13.13 -2.11 -24.89
CA LEU A 267 11.87 -2.47 -25.53
C LEU A 267 11.85 -2.12 -27.01
N PRO A 268 11.02 -2.78 -27.84
CA PRO A 268 10.82 -2.44 -29.26
C PRO A 268 10.45 -0.97 -29.51
N CYS A 269 9.68 -0.35 -28.60
CA CYS A 269 9.37 1.09 -28.65
C CYS A 269 10.58 2.02 -28.35
N GLY A 270 11.74 1.46 -28.04
CA GLY A 270 12.97 2.18 -27.78
C GLY A 270 13.19 2.65 -26.35
N LEU A 271 12.22 2.43 -25.42
CA LEU A 271 12.42 2.67 -24.00
C LEU A 271 13.36 1.63 -23.39
N VAL A 272 14.24 2.06 -22.51
CA VAL A 272 15.03 1.17 -21.64
C VAL A 272 14.37 1.14 -20.26
N LEU A 273 13.82 -0.03 -19.89
CA LEU A 273 13.36 -0.28 -18.53
C LEU A 273 14.55 -0.70 -17.67
N VAL A 274 14.70 -0.05 -16.54
CA VAL A 274 15.74 -0.32 -15.54
C VAL A 274 15.03 -0.73 -14.25
N GLY A 275 14.89 -2.03 -14.01
CA GLY A 275 14.23 -2.57 -12.83
C GLY A 275 15.22 -2.82 -11.69
N ARG A 276 14.98 -2.19 -10.56
CA ARG A 276 15.81 -2.31 -9.38
C ARG A 276 15.18 -3.24 -8.36
N GLU A 277 15.97 -4.15 -7.77
CA GLU A 277 15.55 -5.02 -6.69
C GLU A 277 15.10 -4.19 -5.48
N ASP A 278 14.09 -4.63 -4.72
CA ASP A 278 13.61 -3.90 -3.55
C ASP A 278 14.68 -3.81 -2.43
N LYS A 279 14.58 -2.77 -1.61
CA LYS A 279 15.48 -2.55 -0.45
C LYS A 279 15.43 -3.71 0.55
N SER A 280 14.34 -4.46 0.58
CA SER A 280 14.14 -5.63 1.44
C SER A 280 15.05 -6.82 1.10
N ALA A 281 15.64 -6.86 -0.11
CA ALA A 281 16.62 -7.87 -0.50
C ALA A 281 17.81 -7.96 0.47
N GLY A 282 18.26 -6.82 0.98
CA GLY A 282 19.33 -6.77 1.99
C GLY A 282 18.94 -7.26 3.38
N ARG A 283 17.62 -7.30 3.67
CA ARG A 283 17.08 -7.67 4.99
C ARG A 283 16.55 -9.10 5.03
N PHE A 284 15.88 -9.54 3.97
CA PHE A 284 15.16 -10.83 3.90
C PHE A 284 15.75 -11.79 2.86
N GLY A 285 16.56 -11.27 1.91
CA GLY A 285 17.23 -12.11 0.93
C GLY A 285 18.50 -12.77 1.47
N PRO A 286 19.09 -13.71 0.72
CA PRO A 286 20.31 -14.44 1.12
C PRO A 286 21.58 -13.57 1.04
N GLY A 287 21.55 -12.37 1.64
CA GLY A 287 22.69 -11.45 1.67
C GLY A 287 22.98 -10.71 0.36
N LYS A 288 22.12 -10.79 -0.63
CA LYS A 288 22.29 -10.05 -1.89
C LYS A 288 22.07 -8.55 -1.68
N ARG A 289 23.12 -7.78 -1.89
CA ARG A 289 23.05 -6.33 -1.91
C ARG A 289 22.47 -5.92 -3.27
N ARG A 290 21.35 -5.17 -3.29
CA ARG A 290 20.79 -4.64 -4.54
C ARG A 290 21.81 -3.72 -5.25
N LEU A 291 21.77 -3.68 -6.57
CA LEU A 291 22.64 -2.84 -7.36
C LEU A 291 22.32 -1.36 -7.19
N THR A 292 23.34 -0.52 -7.33
CA THR A 292 23.14 0.93 -7.45
C THR A 292 22.60 1.28 -8.82
N VAL A 293 21.93 2.45 -8.94
CA VAL A 293 21.45 2.92 -10.25
C VAL A 293 22.61 3.06 -11.24
N ALA A 294 23.76 3.55 -10.80
CA ALA A 294 24.98 3.65 -11.62
C ALA A 294 25.41 2.29 -12.20
N GLN A 295 25.38 1.23 -11.40
CA GLN A 295 25.69 -0.13 -11.86
C GLN A 295 24.66 -0.66 -12.87
N LEU A 296 23.38 -0.36 -12.67
CA LEU A 296 22.30 -0.81 -13.55
C LEU A 296 22.30 -0.12 -14.91
N VAL A 297 22.78 1.11 -14.98
CA VAL A 297 22.86 1.84 -16.25
C VAL A 297 24.23 1.74 -16.92
N ALA A 298 25.22 1.11 -16.25
CA ALA A 298 26.54 0.92 -16.82
C ALA A 298 26.46 0.10 -18.12
N GLY A 299 27.03 0.64 -19.20
CA GLY A 299 27.04 0.00 -20.52
C GLY A 299 25.77 0.22 -21.35
N LEU A 300 24.74 0.89 -20.81
CA LEU A 300 23.57 1.31 -21.61
C LEU A 300 23.91 2.54 -22.46
N ASP A 301 23.27 2.67 -23.63
CA ASP A 301 23.43 3.87 -24.46
C ASP A 301 23.03 5.12 -23.64
N PRO A 302 23.95 6.10 -23.47
CA PRO A 302 23.66 7.32 -22.72
C PRO A 302 22.48 8.13 -23.29
N LYS A 303 22.23 8.02 -24.58
CA LYS A 303 21.17 8.74 -25.30
C LYS A 303 19.81 8.05 -25.24
N ALA A 304 19.78 6.76 -24.93
CA ALA A 304 18.54 6.00 -24.86
C ALA A 304 17.67 6.51 -23.70
N PRO A 305 16.34 6.65 -23.92
CA PRO A 305 15.40 7.04 -22.87
C PRO A 305 15.27 5.94 -21.81
N LYS A 306 15.53 6.28 -20.54
CA LYS A 306 15.60 5.33 -19.43
C LYS A 306 14.50 5.58 -18.42
N VAL A 307 13.73 4.53 -18.12
CA VAL A 307 12.71 4.49 -17.07
C VAL A 307 13.22 3.60 -15.94
N LEU A 308 13.55 4.20 -14.80
CA LEU A 308 13.92 3.48 -13.57
C LEU A 308 12.64 3.09 -12.83
N ILE A 309 12.52 1.82 -12.51
CA ILE A 309 11.44 1.29 -11.66
C ILE A 309 12.08 0.83 -10.35
N ASP A 310 11.75 1.50 -9.26
CA ASP A 310 12.22 1.19 -7.90
C ASP A 310 11.02 1.29 -6.95
N HIS A 311 10.54 0.17 -6.44
CA HIS A 311 9.30 0.11 -5.67
C HIS A 311 9.29 1.14 -4.53
N GLN A 312 10.30 1.12 -3.67
CA GLN A 312 10.45 2.12 -2.61
C GLN A 312 11.15 3.38 -3.17
N PRO A 313 10.53 4.56 -3.05
CA PRO A 313 11.05 5.78 -3.63
C PRO A 313 12.54 6.00 -3.36
N PRO A 314 13.39 6.08 -4.41
CA PRO A 314 14.80 6.42 -4.24
C PRO A 314 14.95 7.90 -3.92
N ARG A 315 16.02 8.24 -3.19
CA ARG A 315 16.41 9.63 -2.98
C ARG A 315 16.95 10.22 -4.28
N ALA A 316 16.80 11.53 -4.46
CA ALA A 316 17.30 12.23 -5.65
C ALA A 316 18.77 11.93 -5.97
N ALA A 317 19.62 11.89 -4.96
CA ALA A 317 21.04 11.58 -5.09
C ALA A 317 21.35 10.19 -5.67
N GLU A 318 20.42 9.23 -5.63
CA GLU A 318 20.62 7.88 -6.15
C GLU A 318 20.52 7.80 -7.67
N PHE A 319 19.76 8.68 -8.33
CA PHE A 319 19.52 8.64 -9.77
C PHE A 319 19.88 9.92 -10.54
N GLN A 320 20.03 11.05 -9.84
CA GLN A 320 20.43 12.31 -10.46
C GLN A 320 21.81 12.17 -11.12
N GLY A 321 21.95 12.63 -12.36
CA GLY A 321 23.18 12.52 -13.13
C GLY A 321 23.44 11.14 -13.75
N GLN A 322 22.59 10.12 -13.51
CA GLN A 322 22.74 8.77 -14.05
C GLN A 322 22.07 8.56 -15.43
N GLY A 323 21.60 9.63 -16.07
CA GLY A 323 20.98 9.55 -17.39
C GLY A 323 19.56 8.96 -17.37
N ILE A 324 18.90 8.93 -16.22
CA ILE A 324 17.50 8.52 -16.07
C ILE A 324 16.58 9.68 -16.52
N ASP A 325 15.51 9.36 -17.24
CA ASP A 325 14.50 10.31 -17.71
C ASP A 325 13.21 10.27 -16.89
N LEU A 326 12.84 9.07 -16.39
CA LEU A 326 11.65 8.86 -15.57
C LEU A 326 11.96 7.86 -14.46
N VAL A 327 11.53 8.16 -13.25
CA VAL A 327 11.58 7.25 -12.08
C VAL A 327 10.16 6.96 -11.65
N LEU A 328 9.82 5.68 -11.52
CA LEU A 328 8.50 5.19 -11.13
C LEU A 328 8.59 4.43 -9.81
N SER A 329 7.74 4.76 -8.86
CA SER A 329 7.71 4.17 -7.52
C SER A 329 6.29 4.07 -6.97
N GLY A 330 6.12 3.24 -5.92
CA GLY A 330 4.92 3.09 -5.11
C GLY A 330 5.22 3.13 -3.63
N HIS A 331 4.83 2.04 -2.92
CA HIS A 331 5.18 1.74 -1.52
C HIS A 331 4.55 2.64 -0.45
N THR A 332 4.42 3.92 -0.69
CA THR A 332 4.03 4.88 0.36
C THR A 332 2.56 4.84 0.71
N HIS A 333 1.71 4.35 -0.22
CA HIS A 333 0.26 4.48 -0.19
C HIS A 333 -0.24 5.90 0.18
N ASN A 334 0.68 6.88 0.17
CA ASN A 334 0.48 8.20 0.76
C ASN A 334 -0.10 8.12 2.19
N GLY A 335 0.36 7.13 2.97
CA GLY A 335 -0.12 6.85 4.31
C GLY A 335 -1.48 6.17 4.40
N GLN A 336 -2.17 5.90 3.27
CA GLN A 336 -3.45 5.20 3.13
C GLN A 336 -4.61 5.78 3.96
N LEU A 337 -4.47 5.88 5.28
CA LEU A 337 -5.43 6.46 6.22
C LEU A 337 -4.99 7.87 6.63
N TRP A 338 -5.90 8.85 6.54
CA TRP A 338 -5.65 10.17 7.10
C TRP A 338 -5.48 10.06 8.64
N PRO A 339 -4.50 10.72 9.28
CA PRO A 339 -3.56 11.72 8.74
C PRO A 339 -2.15 11.17 8.45
N PHE A 340 -1.99 9.89 8.17
CA PHE A 340 -0.67 9.24 8.08
C PHE A 340 0.17 9.70 6.89
N GLN A 341 -0.40 10.45 5.92
CA GLN A 341 0.39 11.15 4.89
C GLN A 341 1.42 12.12 5.49
N TRP A 342 1.19 12.64 6.68
CA TRP A 342 2.17 13.49 7.36
C TRP A 342 3.39 12.70 7.85
N ILE A 343 3.22 11.42 8.14
CA ILE A 343 4.32 10.52 8.50
C ILE A 343 5.12 10.16 7.26
N THR A 344 4.45 9.73 6.18
CA THR A 344 5.14 9.40 4.91
C THR A 344 5.87 10.61 4.34
N GLY A 345 5.28 11.81 4.42
CA GLY A 345 5.92 13.06 4.01
C GLY A 345 7.14 13.47 4.84
N LYS A 346 7.33 12.91 6.04
CA LYS A 346 8.56 13.10 6.84
C LYS A 346 9.62 12.02 6.59
N ILE A 347 9.19 10.82 6.18
CA ILE A 347 10.10 9.68 5.93
C ILE A 347 10.73 9.77 4.55
N PHE A 348 9.94 10.13 3.53
CA PHE A 348 10.39 10.20 2.13
C PHE A 348 10.61 11.65 1.70
N GLU A 349 11.65 11.91 0.90
CA GLU A 349 11.88 13.24 0.28
C GLU A 349 10.70 13.69 -0.57
N HIS A 350 10.00 12.72 -1.16
CA HIS A 350 8.78 12.88 -1.91
C HIS A 350 7.94 11.62 -1.70
N SER A 351 6.68 11.77 -1.34
CA SER A 351 5.83 10.64 -0.94
C SER A 351 4.66 10.36 -1.89
N ILE A 352 4.34 11.28 -2.80
CA ILE A 352 3.24 11.14 -3.76
C ILE A 352 3.36 12.12 -4.92
N GLY A 353 2.92 11.68 -6.11
CA GLY A 353 2.74 12.52 -7.29
C GLY A 353 4.02 12.76 -8.09
N LEU A 354 3.96 13.73 -8.99
CA LEU A 354 5.01 14.04 -9.95
C LEU A 354 5.89 15.19 -9.47
N ARG A 355 7.21 15.03 -9.59
CA ARG A 355 8.17 16.12 -9.47
C ARG A 355 9.28 15.99 -10.51
N ARG A 356 9.97 17.09 -10.79
CA ARG A 356 11.15 17.11 -11.68
C ARG A 356 12.43 17.28 -10.86
N ILE A 357 13.45 16.47 -11.17
CA ILE A 357 14.78 16.52 -10.54
C ILE A 357 15.83 16.52 -11.65
N GLY A 358 16.40 17.70 -11.94
CA GLY A 358 17.26 17.85 -13.10
C GLY A 358 16.53 17.52 -14.40
N ARG A 359 17.06 16.56 -15.16
CA ARG A 359 16.39 16.06 -16.38
C ARG A 359 15.31 15.02 -16.09
N ALA A 360 15.36 14.34 -14.95
CA ALA A 360 14.47 13.24 -14.63
C ALA A 360 13.12 13.72 -14.07
N TRP A 361 12.04 13.07 -14.48
CA TRP A 361 10.77 13.07 -13.80
C TRP A 361 10.77 11.97 -12.72
N GLN A 362 10.24 12.24 -11.56
CA GLN A 362 9.97 11.22 -10.53
C GLN A 362 8.48 11.20 -10.22
N TYR A 363 7.86 10.05 -10.37
CA TYR A 363 6.47 9.83 -10.02
C TYR A 363 6.36 8.77 -8.93
N ILE A 364 5.59 9.08 -7.89
CA ILE A 364 5.28 8.17 -6.81
C ILE A 364 3.78 7.98 -6.77
N SER A 365 3.32 6.78 -7.12
CA SER A 365 1.91 6.43 -7.07
C SER A 365 1.45 6.17 -5.63
N PRO A 366 0.22 6.53 -5.26
CA PRO A 366 -0.39 6.10 -4.01
C PRO A 366 -0.77 4.60 -4.02
N GLY A 367 -0.56 3.90 -5.15
CA GLY A 367 -0.87 2.50 -5.32
C GLY A 367 -2.30 2.22 -5.80
N PHE A 368 -2.50 1.01 -6.33
CA PHE A 368 -3.78 0.52 -6.85
C PHE A 368 -4.62 -0.19 -5.78
N GLY A 369 -4.02 -1.02 -4.96
CA GLY A 369 -4.68 -1.78 -3.90
C GLY A 369 -4.63 -1.10 -2.54
N THR A 370 -4.72 -1.90 -1.50
CA THR A 370 -4.62 -1.47 -0.10
C THR A 370 -3.79 -2.48 0.69
N TRP A 371 -3.01 -1.99 1.63
CA TRP A 371 -2.31 -2.81 2.59
C TRP A 371 -3.07 -2.86 3.92
N GLY A 372 -3.29 -4.06 4.46
CA GLY A 372 -4.06 -4.25 5.69
C GLY A 372 -5.55 -3.93 5.50
N PRO A 373 -6.11 -2.84 6.07
CA PRO A 373 -7.52 -2.51 5.90
C PRO A 373 -7.86 -2.11 4.45
N PRO A 374 -8.97 -2.64 3.87
CA PRO A 374 -9.45 -2.24 2.54
C PRO A 374 -10.15 -0.86 2.60
N VAL A 375 -9.44 0.13 3.13
CA VAL A 375 -9.95 1.48 3.42
C VAL A 375 -8.90 2.51 3.05
N ARG A 376 -9.30 3.49 2.25
CA ARG A 376 -8.46 4.64 1.88
C ARG A 376 -9.20 5.94 2.19
N THR A 377 -8.77 6.66 3.19
CA THR A 377 -9.37 7.94 3.58
C THR A 377 -8.51 9.14 3.15
N ASN A 378 -7.45 8.86 2.43
CA ASN A 378 -6.53 9.86 1.91
C ASN A 378 -6.53 9.82 0.37
N ALA A 379 -5.44 9.39 -0.27
CA ALA A 379 -5.35 9.36 -1.73
C ALA A 379 -6.26 8.29 -2.35
N ARG A 380 -6.84 8.61 -3.51
CA ARG A 380 -7.58 7.66 -4.34
C ARG A 380 -6.62 6.63 -4.94
N PRO A 381 -6.97 5.34 -4.98
CA PRO A 381 -6.18 4.35 -5.71
C PRO A 381 -6.18 4.62 -7.21
N GLU A 382 -5.10 4.25 -7.90
CA GLU A 382 -4.97 4.60 -9.32
C GLU A 382 -4.21 3.57 -10.16
N VAL A 383 -4.44 3.66 -11.48
CA VAL A 383 -3.53 3.28 -12.54
C VAL A 383 -2.93 4.58 -13.07
N ALA A 384 -1.61 4.75 -13.02
CA ALA A 384 -0.95 5.92 -13.56
C ALA A 384 -0.55 5.66 -15.03
N GLY A 385 -1.20 6.37 -15.96
CA GLY A 385 -0.90 6.33 -17.38
C GLY A 385 0.06 7.46 -17.77
N PHE A 386 1.11 7.13 -18.51
CA PHE A 386 2.07 8.12 -19.03
C PHE A 386 2.06 8.10 -20.54
N VAL A 387 1.84 9.26 -21.16
CA VAL A 387 2.10 9.52 -22.57
C VAL A 387 3.48 10.15 -22.65
N LEU A 388 4.49 9.32 -22.97
CA LEU A 388 5.89 9.71 -23.03
C LEU A 388 6.23 10.20 -24.45
N ARG A 389 6.70 11.45 -24.56
CA ARG A 389 7.12 12.06 -25.81
C ARG A 389 8.63 12.24 -25.84
N TYR A 390 9.23 11.87 -26.94
CA TYR A 390 10.65 12.13 -27.19
C TYR A 390 10.87 13.52 -27.77
N LYS A 391 12.04 14.11 -27.47
CA LYS A 391 12.50 15.32 -28.15
C LYS A 391 12.91 15.10 -29.59
#